data_ecfc5f85d37421315e09c25aa3eab1fa
#
_entry.id   ecfc5f85d37421315e09c25aa3eab1fa
#
_cell.length_a   1.000
_cell.length_b   1.000
_cell.length_c   1.000
_cell.angle_alpha   90.00
_cell.angle_beta   90.00
_cell.angle_gamma   90.00
#
_symmetry.space_group_name_H-M   'P 1'
#
loop_
_entity.id
_entity.type
_entity.pdbx_description
1 polymer ?
#
loop_
_entity_poly.entity_id
_entity_poly.type
_entity_poly.pdbx_seq_one_letter_code
_entity_poly.pdbx_strand_id
1 'polypeptide(L)'
;MKNQHILFGICGSFCNHAAVLKEFEKLCEENDVQAVDSENVFTCNTRFFQHEDFISRLEKASHKPVIHTIVEAEKVGPSNAYDIMIIAPMSATVAAKMVLGIYDHPVTLAAKAMLRNNRNIVFGIASNDGLSISAKNIFTLINLKHFFVIPFAQDAPFEKERSIVSKWNLLEKTADM
;
A
#
# COMPACT_ATOMS: atom_id res chain seq x y z
N MET A 1 -6.01 -3.47 15.69
CA MET A 1 -7.18 -3.79 14.81
C MET A 1 -7.54 -5.25 14.95
N LYS A 2 -8.86 -5.59 15.02
CA LYS A 2 -9.31 -7.00 15.08
C LYS A 2 -10.64 -7.14 14.34
N ASN A 3 -10.80 -8.30 13.68
CA ASN A 3 -12.03 -8.66 12.95
C ASN A 3 -12.43 -7.62 11.87
N GLN A 4 -11.45 -6.99 11.23
CA GLN A 4 -11.67 -6.05 10.14
C GLN A 4 -11.48 -6.76 8.79
N HIS A 5 -12.22 -6.30 7.79
CA HIS A 5 -11.98 -6.67 6.39
C HIS A 5 -11.05 -5.62 5.76
N ILE A 6 -9.80 -5.98 5.57
CA ILE A 6 -8.74 -5.07 5.13
C ILE A 6 -8.38 -5.35 3.67
N LEU A 7 -8.38 -4.30 2.84
CA LEU A 7 -7.78 -4.35 1.52
C LEU A 7 -6.35 -3.84 1.61
N PHE A 8 -5.35 -4.66 1.29
CA PHE A 8 -3.95 -4.31 1.46
C PHE A 8 -3.24 -4.14 0.11
N GLY A 9 -2.96 -2.90 -0.25
CA GLY A 9 -2.28 -2.50 -1.48
C GLY A 9 -0.76 -2.56 -1.36
N ILE A 10 -0.09 -3.22 -2.32
CA ILE A 10 1.36 -3.34 -2.35
C ILE A 10 1.89 -2.78 -3.67
N CYS A 11 2.80 -1.81 -3.58
CA CYS A 11 3.39 -1.20 -4.75
C CYS A 11 4.89 -1.43 -4.79
N GLY A 12 5.59 -0.90 -5.79
CA GLY A 12 7.04 -0.88 -5.85
C GLY A 12 7.67 -0.34 -4.55
N SER A 13 8.93 0.05 -4.56
CA SER A 13 9.76 0.27 -3.37
C SER A 13 10.18 -1.03 -2.70
N PHE A 14 10.63 -1.96 -3.54
CA PHE A 14 10.97 -3.36 -3.24
C PHE A 14 11.87 -3.55 -2.02
N CYS A 15 12.76 -2.61 -1.72
CA CYS A 15 13.63 -2.67 -0.53
C CYS A 15 12.85 -2.65 0.81
N ASN A 16 11.58 -2.25 0.80
CA ASN A 16 10.73 -2.22 1.99
C ASN A 16 9.82 -3.45 2.12
N HIS A 17 9.72 -4.29 1.09
CA HIS A 17 8.79 -5.40 1.06
C HIS A 17 8.98 -6.38 2.21
N ALA A 18 10.22 -6.69 2.59
CA ALA A 18 10.48 -7.62 3.70
C ALA A 18 9.95 -7.09 5.05
N ALA A 19 10.03 -5.78 5.28
CA ALA A 19 9.50 -5.16 6.49
C ALA A 19 7.97 -5.07 6.46
N VAL A 20 7.40 -4.68 5.32
CA VAL A 20 5.96 -4.59 5.13
C VAL A 20 5.28 -5.96 5.20
N LEU A 21 5.91 -7.00 4.63
CA LEU A 21 5.38 -8.36 4.68
C LEU A 21 5.20 -8.87 6.13
N LYS A 22 6.12 -8.52 7.03
CA LYS A 22 5.97 -8.86 8.46
C LYS A 22 4.74 -8.22 9.09
N GLU A 23 4.44 -6.96 8.74
CA GLU A 23 3.25 -6.28 9.24
C GLU A 23 1.98 -6.83 8.59
N PHE A 24 2.03 -7.20 7.29
CA PHE A 24 0.94 -7.90 6.61
C PHE A 24 0.61 -9.24 7.27
N GLU A 25 1.63 -10.07 7.52
CA GLU A 25 1.47 -11.37 8.18
C GLU A 25 0.82 -11.22 9.56
N LYS A 26 1.23 -10.24 10.37
CA LYS A 26 0.60 -9.94 11.67
C LYS A 26 -0.87 -9.52 11.54
N LEU A 27 -1.19 -8.67 10.55
CA LEU A 27 -2.58 -8.26 10.34
C LEU A 27 -3.48 -9.45 10.00
N CYS A 28 -2.96 -10.42 9.24
CA CYS A 28 -3.70 -11.63 8.88
C CYS A 28 -4.02 -12.55 10.08
N GLU A 29 -3.30 -12.44 11.19
CA GLU A 29 -3.57 -13.24 12.40
C GLU A 29 -4.92 -12.90 13.05
N GLU A 30 -5.36 -11.65 12.95
CA GLU A 30 -6.56 -11.16 13.64
C GLU A 30 -7.62 -10.52 12.73
N ASN A 31 -7.35 -10.45 11.42
CA ASN A 31 -8.22 -9.76 10.45
C ASN A 31 -8.37 -10.56 9.16
N ASP A 32 -9.43 -10.27 8.42
CA ASP A 32 -9.64 -10.80 7.08
C ASP A 32 -8.98 -9.87 6.05
N VAL A 33 -7.80 -10.25 5.56
CA VAL A 33 -6.97 -9.39 4.68
C VAL A 33 -7.01 -9.90 3.24
N GLN A 34 -7.23 -8.99 2.30
CA GLN A 34 -7.11 -9.23 0.86
C GLN A 34 -5.97 -8.41 0.30
N ALA A 35 -4.95 -9.04 -0.26
CA ALA A 35 -3.87 -8.35 -0.95
C ALA A 35 -4.29 -7.91 -2.36
N VAL A 36 -3.86 -6.72 -2.76
CA VAL A 36 -3.91 -6.21 -4.13
C VAL A 36 -2.56 -5.59 -4.46
N ASP A 37 -1.95 -5.98 -5.57
CA ASP A 37 -0.62 -5.51 -5.93
C ASP A 37 -0.56 -4.75 -7.25
N SER A 38 0.56 -4.08 -7.46
CA SER A 38 0.87 -3.48 -8.76
C SER A 38 1.51 -4.52 -9.67
N GLU A 39 1.36 -4.34 -10.99
CA GLU A 39 1.93 -5.24 -12.00
C GLU A 39 3.43 -5.52 -11.77
N ASN A 40 4.20 -4.50 -11.40
CA ASN A 40 5.63 -4.67 -11.13
C ASN A 40 5.91 -5.58 -9.92
N VAL A 41 5.05 -5.61 -8.92
CA VAL A 41 5.18 -6.52 -7.77
C VAL A 41 4.89 -7.94 -8.18
N PHE A 42 3.90 -8.13 -9.04
CA PHE A 42 3.46 -9.43 -9.51
C PHE A 42 4.39 -10.07 -10.55
N THR A 43 5.16 -9.27 -11.31
CA THR A 43 5.92 -9.77 -12.46
C THR A 43 7.45 -9.63 -12.34
N CYS A 44 7.97 -8.74 -11.49
CA CYS A 44 9.37 -8.40 -11.49
C CYS A 44 10.17 -9.14 -10.41
N ASN A 45 11.16 -9.90 -10.84
CA ASN A 45 12.20 -10.40 -9.95
C ASN A 45 13.18 -9.28 -9.58
N THR A 46 13.56 -9.21 -8.34
CA THR A 46 14.45 -8.19 -7.80
C THR A 46 15.62 -8.80 -7.05
N ARG A 47 16.60 -7.98 -6.69
CA ARG A 47 17.69 -8.42 -5.80
C ARG A 47 17.24 -8.75 -4.38
N PHE A 48 15.99 -8.42 -4.02
CA PHE A 48 15.47 -8.62 -2.66
C PHE A 48 14.67 -9.92 -2.55
N PHE A 49 13.96 -10.32 -3.60
CA PHE A 49 13.18 -11.57 -3.67
C PHE A 49 12.77 -11.90 -5.11
N GLN A 50 12.38 -13.15 -5.32
CA GLN A 50 11.65 -13.58 -6.50
C GLN A 50 10.17 -13.24 -6.32
N HIS A 51 9.51 -12.72 -7.35
CA HIS A 51 8.10 -12.29 -7.24
C HIS A 51 7.17 -13.43 -6.81
N GLU A 52 7.37 -14.65 -7.36
CA GLU A 52 6.58 -15.84 -7.02
C GLU A 52 6.65 -16.17 -5.53
N ASP A 53 7.84 -16.11 -4.92
CA ASP A 53 8.02 -16.36 -3.48
C ASP A 53 7.28 -15.31 -2.64
N PHE A 54 7.33 -14.05 -3.06
CA PHE A 54 6.66 -12.96 -2.36
C PHE A 54 5.13 -13.12 -2.43
N ILE A 55 4.59 -13.36 -3.62
CA ILE A 55 3.16 -13.60 -3.84
C ILE A 55 2.69 -14.82 -3.05
N SER A 56 3.41 -15.94 -3.12
CA SER A 56 3.09 -17.15 -2.36
C SER A 56 3.00 -16.89 -0.85
N ARG A 57 3.86 -16.04 -0.30
CA ARG A 57 3.81 -15.67 1.13
C ARG A 57 2.58 -14.83 1.46
N LEU A 58 2.19 -13.89 0.60
CA LEU A 58 0.97 -13.11 0.78
C LEU A 58 -0.27 -14.01 0.78
N GLU A 59 -0.37 -14.89 -0.21
CA GLU A 59 -1.50 -15.83 -0.35
C GLU A 59 -1.57 -16.82 0.81
N LYS A 60 -0.42 -17.32 1.27
CA LYS A 60 -0.35 -18.21 2.44
C LYS A 60 -0.82 -17.53 3.73
N ALA A 61 -0.44 -16.27 3.94
CA ALA A 61 -0.83 -15.53 5.14
C ALA A 61 -2.32 -15.13 5.13
N SER A 62 -2.84 -14.66 3.98
CA SER A 62 -4.23 -14.22 3.85
C SER A 62 -5.22 -15.34 3.54
N HIS A 63 -4.74 -16.53 3.14
CA HIS A 63 -5.56 -17.63 2.60
C HIS A 63 -6.41 -17.24 1.37
N LYS A 64 -5.96 -16.23 0.61
CA LYS A 64 -6.66 -15.70 -0.56
C LYS A 64 -5.68 -15.44 -1.71
N PRO A 65 -6.12 -15.60 -2.97
CA PRO A 65 -5.31 -15.19 -4.11
C PRO A 65 -5.11 -13.67 -4.10
N VAL A 66 -3.95 -13.22 -4.55
CA VAL A 66 -3.66 -11.78 -4.69
C VAL A 66 -4.44 -11.21 -5.88
N ILE A 67 -5.06 -10.05 -5.70
CA ILE A 67 -5.67 -9.29 -6.80
C ILE A 67 -4.54 -8.58 -7.56
N HIS A 68 -4.35 -8.89 -8.84
CA HIS A 68 -3.26 -8.33 -9.66
C HIS A 68 -3.70 -7.75 -11.00
N THR A 69 -4.99 -7.86 -11.33
CA THR A 69 -5.55 -7.29 -12.57
C THR A 69 -6.56 -6.17 -12.28
N ILE A 70 -6.71 -5.26 -13.24
CA ILE A 70 -7.75 -4.22 -13.20
C ILE A 70 -9.15 -4.85 -13.13
N VAL A 71 -9.36 -5.95 -13.86
CA VAL A 71 -10.67 -6.65 -13.90
C VAL A 71 -11.04 -7.22 -12.53
N GLU A 72 -10.09 -7.75 -11.79
CA GLU A 72 -10.31 -8.23 -10.42
C GLU A 72 -10.54 -7.08 -9.45
N ALA A 73 -9.71 -6.01 -9.55
CA ALA A 73 -9.82 -4.83 -8.70
C ALA A 73 -11.14 -4.06 -8.88
N GLU A 74 -11.76 -4.13 -10.07
CA GLU A 74 -13.06 -3.50 -10.32
C GLU A 74 -14.15 -4.05 -9.40
N LYS A 75 -14.07 -5.31 -8.99
CA LYS A 75 -15.04 -5.98 -8.10
C LYS A 75 -15.04 -5.41 -6.67
N VAL A 76 -13.97 -4.72 -6.27
CA VAL A 76 -13.86 -4.09 -4.94
C VAL A 76 -14.98 -3.06 -4.71
N GLY A 77 -15.29 -2.28 -5.72
CA GLY A 77 -16.28 -1.21 -5.61
C GLY A 77 -17.71 -1.70 -5.31
N PRO A 78 -18.29 -2.56 -6.16
CA PRO A 78 -19.62 -3.11 -5.95
C PRO A 78 -19.76 -3.96 -4.70
N SER A 79 -18.71 -4.69 -4.31
CA SER A 79 -18.77 -5.58 -3.14
C SER A 79 -18.96 -4.83 -1.82
N ASN A 80 -18.38 -3.62 -1.72
CA ASN A 80 -18.32 -2.83 -0.47
C ASN A 80 -17.89 -3.68 0.76
N ALA A 81 -17.04 -4.67 0.52
CA ALA A 81 -16.70 -5.71 1.49
C ALA A 81 -15.60 -5.31 2.48
N TYR A 82 -14.91 -4.19 2.20
CA TYR A 82 -13.74 -3.80 2.98
C TYR A 82 -14.04 -2.59 3.87
N ASP A 83 -13.52 -2.60 5.08
CA ASP A 83 -13.69 -1.53 6.06
C ASP A 83 -12.65 -0.43 5.88
N ILE A 84 -11.44 -0.81 5.49
CA ILE A 84 -10.30 0.08 5.33
C ILE A 84 -9.37 -0.44 4.23
N MET A 85 -8.65 0.47 3.59
CA MET A 85 -7.53 0.11 2.72
C MET A 85 -6.21 0.56 3.33
N ILE A 86 -5.21 -0.30 3.29
CA ILE A 86 -3.83 0.03 3.64
C ILE A 86 -2.99 -0.09 2.38
N ILE A 87 -2.21 0.93 2.03
CA ILE A 87 -1.28 0.88 0.89
C ILE A 87 0.14 0.97 1.45
N ALA A 88 0.84 -0.15 1.48
CA ALA A 88 2.18 -0.25 2.04
C ALA A 88 3.04 -1.29 1.29
N PRO A 89 4.20 -0.91 0.76
CA PRO A 89 4.64 0.47 0.58
C PRO A 89 3.89 1.15 -0.58
N MET A 90 3.59 2.45 -0.44
CA MET A 90 3.16 3.27 -1.56
C MET A 90 4.39 3.86 -2.24
N SER A 91 4.52 3.66 -3.55
CA SER A 91 5.58 4.31 -4.33
C SER A 91 5.20 5.75 -4.70
N ALA A 92 6.20 6.58 -4.99
CA ALA A 92 6.00 7.95 -5.46
C ALA A 92 5.12 8.03 -6.72
N THR A 93 5.26 7.05 -7.63
CA THR A 93 4.44 6.94 -8.85
C THR A 93 2.96 6.74 -8.50
N VAL A 94 2.67 5.85 -7.54
CA VAL A 94 1.29 5.60 -7.11
C VAL A 94 0.71 6.83 -6.42
N ALA A 95 1.47 7.50 -5.56
CA ALA A 95 1.03 8.76 -4.95
C ALA A 95 0.70 9.82 -6.01
N ALA A 96 1.52 9.97 -7.05
CA ALA A 96 1.27 10.89 -8.15
C ALA A 96 0.00 10.53 -8.94
N LYS A 97 -0.18 9.25 -9.28
CA LYS A 97 -1.39 8.76 -9.97
C LYS A 97 -2.66 9.03 -9.16
N MET A 98 -2.63 8.75 -7.86
CA MET A 98 -3.76 9.00 -6.97
C MET A 98 -4.17 10.47 -6.94
N VAL A 99 -3.21 11.39 -6.82
CA VAL A 99 -3.44 12.84 -6.83
C VAL A 99 -4.03 13.33 -8.15
N LEU A 100 -3.59 12.74 -9.26
CA LEU A 100 -4.04 13.10 -10.61
C LEU A 100 -5.34 12.37 -11.04
N GLY A 101 -5.87 11.47 -10.21
CA GLY A 101 -7.05 10.69 -10.56
C GLY A 101 -6.79 9.64 -11.64
N ILE A 102 -5.56 9.14 -11.76
CA ILE A 102 -5.17 8.10 -12.71
C ILE A 102 -5.32 6.72 -12.05
N TYR A 103 -6.24 5.94 -12.55
CA TYR A 103 -6.63 4.65 -11.96
C TYR A 103 -6.39 3.50 -12.96
N ASP A 104 -5.20 3.46 -13.52
CA ASP A 104 -4.79 2.57 -14.61
C ASP A 104 -4.12 1.27 -14.14
N HIS A 105 -4.11 1.00 -12.83
CA HIS A 105 -3.61 -0.27 -12.31
C HIS A 105 -4.39 -0.71 -11.04
N PRO A 106 -4.28 -1.99 -10.64
CA PRO A 106 -5.16 -2.60 -9.63
C PRO A 106 -5.24 -1.80 -8.32
N VAL A 107 -4.10 -1.38 -7.74
CA VAL A 107 -4.08 -0.66 -6.46
C VAL A 107 -4.76 0.69 -6.54
N THR A 108 -4.53 1.47 -7.61
CA THR A 108 -5.18 2.80 -7.75
C THR A 108 -6.68 2.65 -8.02
N LEU A 109 -7.10 1.66 -8.79
CA LEU A 109 -8.51 1.39 -9.04
C LEU A 109 -9.23 0.92 -7.77
N ALA A 110 -8.62 0.03 -7.00
CA ALA A 110 -9.13 -0.40 -5.71
C ALA A 110 -9.25 0.78 -4.73
N ALA A 111 -8.25 1.65 -4.66
CA ALA A 111 -8.30 2.86 -3.82
C ALA A 111 -9.43 3.81 -4.23
N LYS A 112 -9.66 4.02 -5.54
CA LYS A 112 -10.82 4.77 -6.03
C LYS A 112 -12.14 4.16 -5.56
N ALA A 113 -12.24 2.83 -5.58
CA ALA A 113 -13.43 2.13 -5.13
C ALA A 113 -13.68 2.33 -3.63
N MET A 114 -12.64 2.27 -2.81
CA MET A 114 -12.70 2.55 -1.37
C MET A 114 -13.17 3.99 -1.09
N LEU A 115 -12.60 4.98 -1.76
CA LEU A 115 -13.00 6.38 -1.62
C LEU A 115 -14.47 6.61 -2.04
N ARG A 116 -14.93 5.98 -3.11
CA ARG A 116 -16.33 6.04 -3.54
C ARG A 116 -17.27 5.49 -2.45
N ASN A 117 -16.83 4.51 -1.69
CA ASN A 117 -17.57 3.92 -0.59
C ASN A 117 -17.34 4.63 0.76
N ASN A 118 -16.74 5.84 0.76
CA ASN A 118 -16.38 6.61 1.95
C ASN A 118 -15.50 5.85 2.95
N ARG A 119 -14.65 4.96 2.47
CA ARG A 119 -13.71 4.19 3.31
C ARG A 119 -12.37 4.91 3.41
N ASN A 120 -11.72 4.75 4.55
CA ASN A 120 -10.41 5.34 4.81
C ASN A 120 -9.29 4.56 4.11
N ILE A 121 -8.26 5.30 3.71
CA ILE A 121 -7.02 4.77 3.15
C ILE A 121 -5.87 5.18 4.05
N VAL A 122 -5.20 4.21 4.63
CA VAL A 122 -3.93 4.40 5.34
C VAL A 122 -2.80 4.10 4.38
N PHE A 123 -1.79 4.96 4.29
CA PHE A 123 -0.69 4.71 3.38
C PHE A 123 0.67 4.91 4.02
N GLY A 124 1.61 4.07 3.64
CA GLY A 124 3.01 4.19 4.03
C GLY A 124 3.87 4.48 2.82
N ILE A 125 4.60 5.59 2.85
CA ILE A 125 5.46 6.02 1.76
C ILE A 125 6.89 5.48 1.92
N ALA A 126 7.48 5.10 0.80
CA ALA A 126 8.91 4.83 0.69
C ALA A 126 9.40 5.36 -0.66
N SER A 127 10.18 6.43 -0.62
CA SER A 127 10.67 7.10 -1.83
C SER A 127 12.00 7.80 -1.59
N ASN A 128 12.91 7.69 -2.55
CA ASN A 128 14.21 8.36 -2.52
C ASN A 128 14.13 9.84 -2.92
N ASP A 129 13.00 10.31 -3.40
CA ASP A 129 12.72 11.70 -3.77
C ASP A 129 11.53 12.31 -2.99
N GLY A 130 11.15 11.68 -1.87
CA GLY A 130 10.00 12.07 -1.07
C GLY A 130 10.04 13.49 -0.51
N LEU A 131 11.24 14.07 -0.32
CA LEU A 131 11.46 15.48 0.04
C LEU A 131 11.84 16.35 -1.15
N SER A 132 11.56 15.92 -2.37
CA SER A 132 11.86 16.63 -3.61
C SER A 132 10.61 16.71 -4.48
N ILE A 133 10.69 16.26 -5.73
CA ILE A 133 9.59 16.38 -6.69
C ILE A 133 8.31 15.63 -6.27
N SER A 134 8.48 14.52 -5.57
CA SER A 134 7.32 13.72 -5.07
C SER A 134 6.66 14.30 -3.83
N ALA A 135 7.31 15.24 -3.12
CA ALA A 135 6.77 15.85 -1.91
C ALA A 135 5.36 16.43 -2.12
N LYS A 136 5.16 17.18 -3.22
CA LYS A 136 3.86 17.79 -3.52
C LYS A 136 2.72 16.77 -3.59
N ASN A 137 2.96 15.60 -4.17
CA ASN A 137 1.93 14.56 -4.29
C ASN A 137 1.64 13.91 -2.95
N ILE A 138 2.69 13.60 -2.18
CA ILE A 138 2.57 13.01 -0.84
C ILE A 138 1.79 13.95 0.09
N PHE A 139 2.17 15.22 0.16
CA PHE A 139 1.49 16.19 1.02
C PHE A 139 0.09 16.55 0.51
N THR A 140 -0.17 16.48 -0.80
CA THR A 140 -1.52 16.59 -1.33
C THR A 140 -2.39 15.46 -0.80
N LEU A 141 -1.94 14.19 -0.85
CA LEU A 141 -2.70 13.06 -0.30
C LEU A 141 -2.97 13.23 1.20
N ILE A 142 -1.98 13.66 1.99
CA ILE A 142 -2.14 13.89 3.43
C ILE A 142 -3.24 14.92 3.73
N ASN A 143 -3.45 15.88 2.84
CA ASN A 143 -4.48 16.92 3.00
C ASN A 143 -5.87 16.48 2.49
N LEU A 144 -5.99 15.36 1.80
CA LEU A 144 -7.28 14.87 1.34
C LEU A 144 -8.03 14.14 2.45
N LYS A 145 -9.35 14.31 2.47
CA LYS A 145 -10.23 13.53 3.34
C LYS A 145 -10.07 12.05 3.07
N HIS A 146 -10.13 11.23 4.10
CA HIS A 146 -9.98 9.78 4.07
C HIS A 146 -8.57 9.24 3.80
N PHE A 147 -7.53 10.09 3.71
CA PHE A 147 -6.15 9.65 3.62
C PHE A 147 -5.40 9.88 4.94
N PHE A 148 -4.75 8.83 5.43
CA PHE A 148 -3.97 8.85 6.67
C PHE A 148 -2.59 8.28 6.40
N VAL A 149 -1.56 9.03 6.77
CA VAL A 149 -0.18 8.60 6.50
C VAL A 149 0.42 7.88 7.71
N ILE A 150 1.07 6.75 7.46
CA ILE A 150 1.91 6.11 8.47
C ILE A 150 3.09 7.05 8.77
N PRO A 151 3.39 7.36 10.05
CA PRO A 151 4.51 8.23 10.40
C PRO A 151 5.79 7.84 9.67
N PHE A 152 6.49 8.81 9.11
CA PHE A 152 7.68 8.60 8.31
C PHE A 152 8.85 9.47 8.77
N ALA A 153 10.06 9.15 8.31
CA ALA A 153 11.27 9.91 8.55
C ALA A 153 12.22 9.77 7.36
N GLN A 154 13.29 10.56 7.36
CA GLN A 154 14.42 10.31 6.47
C GLN A 154 15.14 9.02 6.89
N ASP A 155 15.47 8.15 5.94
CA ASP A 155 16.13 6.86 6.20
C ASP A 155 17.68 6.99 6.24
N ALA A 156 18.26 7.89 5.50
CA ALA A 156 19.69 8.14 5.46
C ALA A 156 19.96 9.62 5.12
N PRO A 157 19.76 10.56 6.06
CA PRO A 157 19.70 11.99 5.76
C PRO A 157 21.00 12.58 5.19
N PHE A 158 22.14 11.97 5.46
CA PHE A 158 23.44 12.43 4.95
C PHE A 158 23.82 11.82 3.60
N GLU A 159 23.36 10.60 3.30
CA GLU A 159 23.63 9.88 2.05
C GLU A 159 22.50 10.01 1.03
N LYS A 160 21.26 10.19 1.52
CA LYS A 160 20.04 10.26 0.72
C LYS A 160 19.15 11.40 1.21
N GLU A 161 19.61 12.61 1.06
CA GLU A 161 19.00 13.84 1.61
C GLU A 161 17.49 14.01 1.31
N ARG A 162 16.99 13.37 0.26
CA ARG A 162 15.59 13.51 -0.18
C ARG A 162 14.73 12.28 0.09
N SER A 163 15.35 11.23 0.65
CA SER A 163 14.67 9.95 0.88
C SER A 163 13.87 9.96 2.17
N ILE A 164 12.66 9.40 2.09
CA ILE A 164 11.80 9.16 3.24
C ILE A 164 11.28 7.73 3.23
N VAL A 165 11.05 7.19 4.42
CA VAL A 165 10.47 5.88 4.63
C VAL A 165 9.52 5.90 5.82
N SER A 166 8.38 5.24 5.70
CA SER A 166 7.42 5.09 6.79
C SER A 166 7.93 4.12 7.85
N LYS A 167 7.55 4.38 9.09
CA LYS A 167 7.83 3.52 10.25
C LYS A 167 6.83 2.38 10.25
N TRP A 168 7.17 1.28 9.59
CA TRP A 168 6.26 0.14 9.35
C TRP A 168 5.67 -0.44 10.62
N ASN A 169 6.40 -0.45 11.73
CA ASN A 169 5.91 -0.88 13.04
C ASN A 169 4.78 -0.03 13.62
N LEU A 170 4.45 1.11 13.00
CA LEU A 170 3.32 1.96 13.36
C LEU A 170 2.12 1.77 12.40
N LEU A 171 2.21 0.85 11.43
CA LEU A 171 1.19 0.62 10.42
C LEU A 171 -0.17 0.27 11.08
N GLU A 172 -0.20 -0.77 11.88
CA GLU A 172 -1.41 -1.21 12.56
C GLU A 172 -1.99 -0.12 13.47
N LYS A 173 -1.13 0.53 14.28
CA LYS A 173 -1.57 1.63 15.15
C LYS A 173 -2.17 2.80 14.38
N THR A 174 -1.63 3.11 13.19
CA THR A 174 -2.18 4.17 12.34
C THR A 174 -3.51 3.76 11.73
N ALA A 175 -3.67 2.50 11.38
CA ALA A 175 -4.91 1.98 10.80
C ALA A 175 -6.04 1.80 11.83
N ASP A 176 -5.70 1.76 13.11
CA ASP A 176 -6.65 1.59 14.22
C ASP A 176 -7.22 2.94 14.75
N MET A 177 -6.90 4.04 14.09
CA MET A 177 -7.46 5.37 14.37
C MET A 177 -8.79 5.54 13.66
#